data_a0de6eae9fdba8e390369f83a972feca
#
_entry.id   a0de6eae9fdba8e390369f83a972feca
#
_cell.length_a   1.000
_cell.length_b   1.000
_cell.length_c   1.000
_cell.angle_alpha   90.00
_cell.angle_beta   90.00
_cell.angle_gamma   90.00
#
_symmetry.space_group_name_H-M   'P 1'
#
loop_
_entity.id
_entity.type
_entity.pdbx_description
1 polymer ?
#
loop_
_entity_poly.entity_id
_entity_poly.type
_entity_poly.pdbx_seq_one_letter_code
_entity_poly.pdbx_strand_id
1 'polypeptide(L)'
;VPPFFPTAQFNAPQPTPKNFQRRLAGLRAHTRWLKDFCDELPGQRCGLPQIVLNDIDEAITDVRWAAENGFTSVMIPHVPPDSDLDHYFTETYDPLWAECQELGIVLTQHGGTGVPSYKGSPATPFLLLMEVPFYAQKSMWHLILGGVFERFPKLKYVMTEQGVSWVKPTLDRMDTFWNQMTSTGRVGELGMTAEQMLPQKPSDYFQQNCWIGASFPAPSDAQAIRELGVDRVMWGSDYPHDEGTYPHTKEALRNTFAGWNEQDLRSVLGHNAAHVYQMDLDTLAPLAEQHGPTIEELQQPLTSMPDNASPAFTRG
;
A
#
# COMPACT_ATOMS: atom_id res chain seq x y z
N VAL A 1 -6.21 -6.01 8.05
CA VAL A 1 -7.30 -6.67 7.31
C VAL A 1 -8.53 -5.79 7.37
N PRO A 2 -9.13 -5.43 6.23
CA PRO A 2 -10.32 -4.58 6.22
C PRO A 2 -11.46 -5.23 6.99
N PRO A 3 -12.07 -4.55 7.95
CA PRO A 3 -13.26 -5.08 8.61
C PRO A 3 -14.43 -5.02 7.62
N PHE A 4 -14.62 -6.05 6.85
CA PHE A 4 -15.82 -6.22 6.05
C PHE A 4 -16.98 -6.57 6.96
N PHE A 5 -17.28 -5.63 7.81
CA PHE A 5 -18.37 -5.78 8.75
C PHE A 5 -19.72 -5.77 8.03
N PRO A 6 -20.68 -6.69 8.35
CA PRO A 6 -20.67 -7.62 9.46
C PRO A 6 -20.06 -8.99 9.17
N THR A 7 -19.68 -9.30 7.95
CA THR A 7 -19.08 -10.59 7.59
C THR A 7 -17.72 -10.34 6.96
N ALA A 8 -16.66 -10.72 7.65
CA ALA A 8 -15.33 -10.69 7.10
C ALA A 8 -15.20 -11.77 6.03
N GLN A 9 -15.30 -11.38 4.79
CA GLN A 9 -14.91 -12.19 3.65
C GLN A 9 -13.77 -11.47 2.94
N PHE A 10 -12.80 -12.23 2.45
CA PHE A 10 -11.64 -11.70 1.76
C PHE A 10 -12.00 -10.73 0.62
N ASN A 11 -13.09 -11.01 -0.09
CA ASN A 11 -13.64 -10.19 -1.18
C ASN A 11 -15.04 -9.68 -0.86
N ALA A 12 -15.24 -9.03 0.28
CA ALA A 12 -16.53 -8.46 0.58
C ALA A 12 -16.92 -7.42 -0.49
N PRO A 13 -18.13 -7.50 -1.05
CA PRO A 13 -18.56 -6.54 -2.06
C PRO A 13 -18.66 -5.14 -1.45
N GLN A 14 -18.55 -4.13 -2.29
CA GLN A 14 -18.77 -2.74 -1.89
C GLN A 14 -20.15 -2.56 -1.23
N PRO A 15 -20.31 -1.56 -0.34
CA PRO A 15 -21.62 -1.23 0.21
C PRO A 15 -22.64 -0.97 -0.90
N THR A 16 -23.86 -1.42 -0.68
CA THR A 16 -25.01 -1.11 -1.52
C THR A 16 -25.85 0.00 -0.87
N PRO A 17 -26.73 0.71 -1.60
CA PRO A 17 -27.61 1.72 -1.00
C PRO A 17 -28.43 1.19 0.18
N LYS A 18 -28.80 -0.09 0.15
CA LYS A 18 -29.59 -0.73 1.22
C LYS A 18 -28.81 -0.98 2.51
N ASN A 19 -27.51 -1.18 2.44
CA ASN A 19 -26.68 -1.53 3.60
C ASN A 19 -25.61 -0.47 3.93
N PHE A 20 -25.51 0.60 3.14
CA PHE A 20 -24.47 1.62 3.28
C PHE A 20 -24.40 2.17 4.70
N GLN A 21 -25.48 2.72 5.23
CA GLN A 21 -25.50 3.32 6.57
C GLN A 21 -25.10 2.34 7.68
N ARG A 22 -25.53 1.08 7.58
CA ARG A 22 -25.14 0.06 8.55
C ARG A 22 -23.66 -0.27 8.46
N ARG A 23 -23.10 -0.37 7.24
CA ARG A 23 -21.68 -0.66 7.04
C ARG A 23 -20.81 0.52 7.46
N LEU A 24 -21.21 1.74 7.15
CA LEU A 24 -20.55 2.96 7.61
C LEU A 24 -20.53 3.05 9.13
N ALA A 25 -21.65 2.77 9.80
CA ALA A 25 -21.70 2.73 11.26
C ALA A 25 -20.76 1.66 11.85
N GLY A 26 -20.66 0.50 11.21
CA GLY A 26 -19.73 -0.56 11.60
C GLY A 26 -18.27 -0.16 11.43
N LEU A 27 -17.91 0.48 10.31
CA LEU A 27 -16.56 1.02 10.08
C LEU A 27 -16.20 2.08 11.11
N ARG A 28 -17.08 3.02 11.38
CA ARG A 28 -16.88 4.07 12.40
C ARG A 28 -16.74 3.48 13.80
N ALA A 29 -17.49 2.43 14.14
CA ALA A 29 -17.31 1.72 15.41
C ALA A 29 -15.93 1.04 15.50
N HIS A 30 -15.47 0.39 14.42
CA HIS A 30 -14.13 -0.17 14.35
C HIS A 30 -13.04 0.91 14.44
N THR A 31 -13.23 2.04 13.77
CA THR A 31 -12.27 3.15 13.80
C THR A 31 -12.10 3.73 15.22
N ARG A 32 -13.20 3.85 15.99
CA ARG A 32 -13.12 4.25 17.41
C ARG A 32 -12.36 3.21 18.24
N TRP A 33 -12.67 1.92 18.07
CA TRP A 33 -11.91 0.86 18.72
C TRP A 33 -10.41 0.89 18.33
N LEU A 34 -10.10 1.17 17.07
CA LEU A 34 -8.72 1.28 16.58
C LEU A 34 -7.99 2.45 17.25
N LYS A 35 -8.71 3.58 17.50
CA LYS A 35 -8.17 4.70 18.26
C LYS A 35 -7.81 4.28 19.68
N ASP A 36 -8.74 3.66 20.39
CA ASP A 36 -8.51 3.18 21.76
C ASP A 36 -7.34 2.20 21.80
N PHE A 37 -7.26 1.28 20.83
CA PHE A 37 -6.16 0.34 20.70
C PHE A 37 -4.80 1.01 20.45
N CYS A 38 -4.75 2.07 19.64
CA CYS A 38 -3.51 2.82 19.43
C CYS A 38 -3.10 3.61 20.69
N ASP A 39 -4.05 4.15 21.42
CA ASP A 39 -3.82 4.91 22.64
C ASP A 39 -3.29 4.09 23.81
N GLU A 40 -3.47 2.78 23.82
CA GLU A 40 -2.84 1.90 24.83
C GLU A 40 -1.31 1.92 24.75
N LEU A 41 -0.73 2.17 23.57
CA LEU A 41 0.71 2.25 23.33
C LEU A 41 1.02 3.48 22.45
N PRO A 42 0.99 4.69 23.02
CA PRO A 42 1.17 5.92 22.29
C PRO A 42 2.50 5.97 21.54
N GLY A 43 2.46 6.36 20.28
CA GLY A 43 3.63 6.47 19.41
C GLY A 43 4.19 5.13 18.88
N GLN A 44 3.69 3.99 19.35
CA GLN A 44 4.16 2.67 18.93
C GLN A 44 3.25 2.00 17.88
N ARG A 45 2.02 2.47 17.75
CA ARG A 45 1.03 1.93 16.81
C ARG A 45 0.55 3.02 15.86
N CYS A 46 0.63 2.75 14.57
CA CYS A 46 0.04 3.58 13.52
C CYS A 46 -1.21 2.87 12.99
N GLY A 47 -2.39 3.31 13.44
CA GLY A 47 -3.67 2.78 12.98
C GLY A 47 -4.00 3.25 11.56
N LEU A 48 -4.69 2.40 10.79
CA LEU A 48 -5.15 2.70 9.44
C LEU A 48 -6.69 2.61 9.39
N PRO A 49 -7.42 3.67 9.75
CA PRO A 49 -8.87 3.71 9.63
C PRO A 49 -9.30 3.50 8.18
N GLN A 50 -10.32 2.68 7.98
CA GLN A 50 -10.89 2.49 6.65
C GLN A 50 -11.96 3.53 6.35
N ILE A 51 -12.03 3.93 5.08
CA ILE A 51 -13.11 4.75 4.55
C ILE A 51 -13.83 4.03 3.41
N VAL A 52 -15.05 4.45 3.11
CA VAL A 52 -15.84 3.98 1.96
C VAL A 52 -16.03 5.13 0.99
N LEU A 53 -16.11 4.84 -0.31
CA LEU A 53 -16.16 5.84 -1.37
C LEU A 53 -17.56 5.99 -2.01
N ASN A 54 -18.55 5.32 -1.45
CA ASN A 54 -19.93 5.38 -1.95
C ASN A 54 -20.61 6.75 -1.70
N ASP A 55 -20.03 7.54 -0.81
CA ASP A 55 -20.43 8.89 -0.50
C ASP A 55 -19.18 9.70 -0.12
N ILE A 56 -18.83 10.68 -0.94
CA ILE A 56 -17.59 11.45 -0.79
C ILE A 56 -17.64 12.39 0.41
N ASP A 57 -18.80 12.95 0.73
CA ASP A 57 -18.95 13.84 1.89
C ASP A 57 -18.79 13.05 3.20
N GLU A 58 -19.32 11.83 3.25
CA GLU A 58 -19.10 10.92 4.38
C GLU A 58 -17.63 10.48 4.48
N ALA A 59 -16.97 10.22 3.34
CA ALA A 59 -15.54 9.89 3.32
C ALA A 59 -14.68 11.05 3.83
N ILE A 60 -14.96 12.28 3.42
CA ILE A 60 -14.29 13.51 3.91
C ILE A 60 -14.52 13.67 5.41
N THR A 61 -15.75 13.43 5.89
CA THR A 61 -16.07 13.46 7.32
C THR A 61 -15.22 12.47 8.11
N ASP A 62 -15.04 11.25 7.59
CA ASP A 62 -14.23 10.21 8.23
C ASP A 62 -12.73 10.54 8.19
N VAL A 63 -12.23 11.16 7.12
CA VAL A 63 -10.85 11.65 7.01
C VAL A 63 -10.56 12.76 8.03
N ARG A 64 -11.46 13.73 8.16
CA ARG A 64 -11.35 14.81 9.16
C ARG A 64 -11.32 14.25 10.57
N TRP A 65 -12.25 13.34 10.87
CA TRP A 65 -12.29 12.69 12.17
C TRP A 65 -10.98 11.92 12.45
N ALA A 66 -10.44 11.21 11.46
CA ALA A 66 -9.17 10.53 11.59
C ALA A 66 -8.02 11.49 11.94
N ALA A 67 -7.90 12.59 11.20
CA ALA A 67 -6.88 13.63 11.45
C ALA A 67 -7.01 14.25 12.86
N GLU A 68 -8.23 14.62 13.27
CA GLU A 68 -8.52 15.19 14.59
C GLU A 68 -8.19 14.22 15.73
N ASN A 69 -8.20 12.91 15.47
CA ASN A 69 -7.89 11.89 16.45
C ASN A 69 -6.46 11.31 16.31
N GLY A 70 -5.57 12.02 15.59
CA GLY A 70 -4.15 11.71 15.54
C GLY A 70 -3.76 10.58 14.58
N PHE A 71 -4.67 10.14 13.72
CA PHE A 71 -4.31 9.25 12.63
C PHE A 71 -3.61 10.05 11.51
N THR A 72 -2.58 9.45 10.94
CA THR A 72 -1.79 10.05 9.86
C THR A 72 -2.08 9.45 8.49
N SER A 73 -2.92 8.43 8.45
CA SER A 73 -3.28 7.71 7.23
C SER A 73 -4.72 7.20 7.30
N VAL A 74 -5.31 7.00 6.14
CA VAL A 74 -6.57 6.25 5.97
C VAL A 74 -6.39 5.16 4.93
N MET A 75 -7.14 4.07 5.09
CA MET A 75 -7.15 2.98 4.11
C MET A 75 -8.30 3.18 3.12
N ILE A 76 -7.95 3.33 1.84
CA ILE A 76 -8.91 3.43 0.74
C ILE A 76 -9.18 2.03 0.16
N PRO A 77 -10.43 1.73 -0.29
CA PRO A 77 -10.75 0.46 -0.90
C PRO A 77 -10.17 0.34 -2.31
N HIS A 78 -10.05 -0.87 -2.84
CA HIS A 78 -9.94 -1.08 -4.28
C HIS A 78 -11.30 -0.91 -4.95
N VAL A 79 -11.29 -0.44 -6.19
CA VAL A 79 -12.48 -0.33 -7.02
C VAL A 79 -12.51 -1.51 -8.00
N PRO A 80 -13.39 -2.53 -7.77
CA PRO A 80 -13.53 -3.63 -8.71
C PRO A 80 -14.00 -3.13 -10.09
N PRO A 81 -13.64 -3.84 -11.19
CA PRO A 81 -14.03 -3.42 -12.54
C PRO A 81 -15.54 -3.51 -12.80
N ASP A 82 -16.26 -4.32 -12.02
CA ASP A 82 -17.72 -4.48 -12.07
C ASP A 82 -18.45 -3.68 -10.96
N SER A 83 -17.78 -2.73 -10.35
CA SER A 83 -18.34 -1.83 -9.33
C SER A 83 -19.08 -0.64 -9.97
N ASP A 84 -20.10 -0.15 -9.29
CA ASP A 84 -20.79 1.12 -9.63
C ASP A 84 -19.97 2.36 -9.20
N LEU A 85 -18.84 2.18 -8.51
CA LEU A 85 -17.96 3.28 -8.12
C LEU A 85 -17.09 3.73 -9.30
N ASP A 86 -16.87 5.02 -9.39
CA ASP A 86 -15.89 5.58 -10.31
C ASP A 86 -14.48 5.07 -10.00
N HIS A 87 -13.67 4.93 -11.03
CA HIS A 87 -12.26 4.57 -10.85
C HIS A 87 -11.40 5.79 -10.48
N TYR A 88 -10.26 5.55 -9.81
CA TYR A 88 -9.37 6.57 -9.28
C TYR A 88 -8.75 7.54 -10.32
N PHE A 89 -8.89 7.28 -11.60
CA PHE A 89 -8.46 8.21 -12.64
C PHE A 89 -9.47 9.34 -12.94
N THR A 90 -10.69 9.29 -12.36
CA THR A 90 -11.71 10.32 -12.53
C THR A 90 -11.58 11.43 -11.48
N GLU A 91 -12.12 12.60 -11.79
CA GLU A 91 -12.14 13.76 -10.88
C GLU A 91 -13.18 13.65 -9.76
N THR A 92 -14.00 12.60 -9.75
CA THR A 92 -15.04 12.37 -8.74
C THR A 92 -14.48 12.43 -7.32
N TYR A 93 -13.24 11.96 -7.12
CA TYR A 93 -12.59 11.92 -5.82
C TYR A 93 -11.72 13.14 -5.51
N ASP A 94 -11.61 14.11 -6.40
CA ASP A 94 -10.76 15.29 -6.20
C ASP A 94 -11.05 16.05 -4.90
N PRO A 95 -12.31 16.23 -4.44
CA PRO A 95 -12.58 16.85 -3.14
C PRO A 95 -11.98 16.05 -1.97
N LEU A 96 -12.00 14.72 -2.04
CA LEU A 96 -11.38 13.85 -1.02
C LEU A 96 -9.86 13.93 -1.06
N TRP A 97 -9.26 13.94 -2.26
CA TRP A 97 -7.81 14.08 -2.42
C TRP A 97 -7.29 15.43 -1.92
N ALA A 98 -8.04 16.50 -2.19
CA ALA A 98 -7.74 17.83 -1.67
C ALA A 98 -7.72 17.85 -0.15
N GLU A 99 -8.72 17.26 0.51
CA GLU A 99 -8.82 17.17 1.96
C GLU A 99 -7.67 16.35 2.56
N CYS A 100 -7.38 15.17 1.99
CA CYS A 100 -6.26 14.33 2.43
C CYS A 100 -4.93 15.08 2.32
N GLN A 101 -4.70 15.79 1.20
CA GLN A 101 -3.50 16.59 1.00
C GLN A 101 -3.37 17.73 2.01
N GLU A 102 -4.45 18.47 2.27
CA GLU A 102 -4.47 19.59 3.20
C GLU A 102 -4.20 19.16 4.64
N LEU A 103 -4.77 18.05 5.05
CA LEU A 103 -4.59 17.46 6.38
C LEU A 103 -3.30 16.63 6.51
N GLY A 104 -2.56 16.40 5.42
CA GLY A 104 -1.36 15.56 5.41
C GLY A 104 -1.64 14.08 5.66
N ILE A 105 -2.88 13.63 5.37
CA ILE A 105 -3.31 12.24 5.51
C ILE A 105 -2.81 11.40 4.34
N VAL A 106 -2.11 10.32 4.65
CA VAL A 106 -1.59 9.36 3.67
C VAL A 106 -2.71 8.44 3.21
N LEU A 107 -2.82 8.24 1.91
CA LEU A 107 -3.68 7.20 1.34
C LEU A 107 -2.96 5.86 1.40
N THR A 108 -3.46 4.92 2.18
CA THR A 108 -2.95 3.55 2.21
C THR A 108 -3.94 2.62 1.52
N GLN A 109 -3.43 1.67 0.75
CA GLN A 109 -4.24 0.65 0.11
C GLN A 109 -3.62 -0.72 0.33
N HIS A 110 -4.44 -1.67 0.77
CA HIS A 110 -4.02 -3.03 1.11
C HIS A 110 -4.30 -4.00 -0.03
N GLY A 111 -3.42 -4.95 -0.30
CA GLY A 111 -3.66 -6.03 -1.25
C GLY A 111 -4.90 -6.86 -0.93
N GLY A 112 -5.29 -7.75 -1.82
CA GLY A 112 -6.32 -8.76 -1.53
C GLY A 112 -7.75 -8.44 -1.93
N THR A 113 -8.06 -7.22 -2.39
CA THR A 113 -9.42 -6.82 -2.78
C THR A 113 -9.47 -6.23 -4.19
N GLY A 114 -10.66 -5.92 -4.70
CA GLY A 114 -10.81 -5.23 -5.99
C GLY A 114 -10.89 -6.16 -7.21
N VAL A 115 -10.97 -7.47 -7.00
CA VAL A 115 -11.20 -8.44 -8.08
C VAL A 115 -12.66 -8.47 -8.51
N PRO A 116 -12.94 -8.86 -9.78
CA PRO A 116 -14.30 -9.07 -10.22
C PRO A 116 -15.02 -10.15 -9.42
N SER A 117 -16.35 -10.07 -9.39
CA SER A 117 -17.18 -11.11 -8.77
C SER A 117 -17.26 -12.32 -9.69
N TYR A 118 -16.59 -13.41 -9.33
CA TYR A 118 -16.66 -14.68 -10.06
C TYR A 118 -17.79 -15.56 -9.54
N LYS A 119 -18.50 -16.21 -10.46
CA LYS A 119 -19.41 -17.31 -10.12
C LYS A 119 -18.59 -18.49 -9.59
N GLY A 120 -19.13 -19.22 -8.60
CA GLY A 120 -18.46 -20.36 -8.00
C GLY A 120 -18.02 -21.38 -9.04
N SER A 121 -16.72 -21.69 -9.01
CA SER A 121 -16.07 -22.70 -9.84
C SER A 121 -14.92 -23.29 -9.03
N PRO A 122 -14.54 -24.57 -9.23
CA PRO A 122 -13.34 -25.12 -8.62
C PRO A 122 -12.05 -24.36 -8.95
N ALA A 123 -12.01 -23.63 -10.07
CA ALA A 123 -10.88 -22.81 -10.48
C ALA A 123 -10.83 -21.44 -9.75
N THR A 124 -11.94 -20.98 -9.18
CA THR A 124 -12.04 -19.62 -8.60
C THR A 124 -10.96 -19.31 -7.59
N PRO A 125 -10.60 -20.17 -6.61
CA PRO A 125 -9.55 -19.86 -5.66
C PRO A 125 -8.19 -19.61 -6.33
N PHE A 126 -7.84 -20.40 -7.33
CA PHE A 126 -6.57 -20.24 -8.07
C PHE A 126 -6.57 -18.99 -8.94
N LEU A 127 -7.70 -18.67 -9.59
CA LEU A 127 -7.84 -17.44 -10.37
C LEU A 127 -7.70 -16.22 -9.46
N LEU A 128 -8.34 -16.24 -8.29
CA LEU A 128 -8.20 -15.15 -7.31
C LEU A 128 -6.75 -14.95 -6.90
N LEU A 129 -6.00 -16.01 -6.58
CA LEU A 129 -4.59 -15.90 -6.21
C LEU A 129 -3.74 -15.29 -7.33
N MET A 130 -4.06 -15.56 -8.59
CA MET A 130 -3.36 -14.98 -9.74
C MET A 130 -3.74 -13.54 -10.02
N GLU A 131 -4.98 -13.16 -9.79
CA GLU A 131 -5.55 -11.88 -10.24
C GLU A 131 -5.61 -10.82 -9.15
N VAL A 132 -5.64 -11.22 -7.88
CA VAL A 132 -5.62 -10.28 -6.73
C VAL A 132 -4.47 -9.27 -6.83
N PRO A 133 -3.21 -9.67 -7.11
CA PRO A 133 -2.13 -8.70 -7.27
C PRO A 133 -2.38 -7.73 -8.43
N PHE A 134 -2.84 -8.22 -9.58
CA PHE A 134 -3.12 -7.38 -10.74
C PHE A 134 -4.17 -6.30 -10.46
N TYR A 135 -5.30 -6.69 -9.85
CA TYR A 135 -6.36 -5.73 -9.55
C TYR A 135 -5.97 -4.74 -8.43
N ALA A 136 -5.18 -5.20 -7.45
CA ALA A 136 -4.64 -4.33 -6.43
C ALA A 136 -3.69 -3.27 -7.01
N GLN A 137 -2.77 -3.69 -7.86
CA GLN A 137 -1.78 -2.82 -8.52
C GLN A 137 -2.42 -1.74 -9.39
N LYS A 138 -3.60 -2.02 -9.95
CA LYS A 138 -4.34 -1.10 -10.83
C LYS A 138 -4.51 0.30 -10.27
N SER A 139 -4.74 0.42 -8.97
CA SER A 139 -4.97 1.72 -8.33
C SER A 139 -3.78 2.66 -8.48
N MET A 140 -2.55 2.15 -8.40
CA MET A 140 -1.35 2.96 -8.55
C MET A 140 -1.31 3.67 -9.92
N TRP A 141 -1.47 2.92 -11.00
CA TRP A 141 -1.42 3.56 -12.32
C TRP A 141 -2.68 4.35 -12.67
N HIS A 142 -3.83 4.07 -12.03
CA HIS A 142 -5.01 4.93 -12.13
C HIS A 142 -4.74 6.31 -11.52
N LEU A 143 -4.11 6.36 -10.34
CA LEU A 143 -3.75 7.63 -9.68
C LEU A 143 -2.69 8.39 -10.48
N ILE A 144 -1.64 7.71 -10.95
CA ILE A 144 -0.57 8.32 -11.74
C ILE A 144 -1.10 8.82 -13.09
N LEU A 145 -1.63 7.90 -13.92
CA LEU A 145 -2.04 8.23 -15.29
C LEU A 145 -3.30 9.09 -15.35
N GLY A 146 -4.15 9.05 -14.33
CA GLY A 146 -5.29 9.95 -14.15
C GLY A 146 -4.92 11.35 -13.70
N GLY A 147 -3.62 11.65 -13.50
CA GLY A 147 -3.13 12.98 -13.14
C GLY A 147 -3.48 13.41 -11.72
N VAL A 148 -3.80 12.47 -10.82
CA VAL A 148 -4.16 12.80 -9.44
C VAL A 148 -2.97 13.48 -8.75
N PHE A 149 -1.76 12.95 -8.90
CA PHE A 149 -0.57 13.54 -8.28
C PHE A 149 -0.11 14.85 -8.95
N GLU A 150 -0.51 15.12 -10.19
CA GLU A 150 -0.34 16.43 -10.81
C GLU A 150 -1.26 17.48 -10.16
N ARG A 151 -2.53 17.12 -9.94
CA ARG A 151 -3.51 18.01 -9.27
C ARG A 151 -3.25 18.15 -7.77
N PHE A 152 -2.73 17.10 -7.13
CA PHE A 152 -2.47 17.04 -5.69
C PHE A 152 -1.02 16.60 -5.40
N PRO A 153 -0.02 17.48 -5.65
CA PRO A 153 1.40 17.10 -5.64
C PRO A 153 1.97 16.75 -4.25
N LYS A 154 1.28 17.08 -3.17
CA LYS A 154 1.69 16.71 -1.80
C LYS A 154 0.98 15.45 -1.27
N LEU A 155 0.03 14.90 -2.05
CA LEU A 155 -0.69 13.69 -1.67
C LEU A 155 0.27 12.50 -1.66
N LYS A 156 0.25 11.72 -0.58
CA LYS A 156 1.07 10.50 -0.44
C LYS A 156 0.21 9.26 -0.60
N TYR A 157 0.74 8.27 -1.28
CA TYR A 157 0.08 6.99 -1.52
C TYR A 157 0.98 5.82 -1.16
N VAL A 158 0.46 4.88 -0.40
CA VAL A 158 1.15 3.64 -0.01
C VAL A 158 0.33 2.44 -0.46
N MET A 159 0.95 1.55 -1.21
CA MET A 159 0.39 0.24 -1.52
C MET A 159 1.06 -0.81 -0.65
N THR A 160 0.30 -1.53 0.17
CA THR A 160 0.81 -2.54 1.09
C THR A 160 0.46 -3.96 0.65
N GLU A 161 1.23 -4.93 1.17
CA GLU A 161 1.07 -6.35 0.92
C GLU A 161 1.12 -6.71 -0.58
N GLN A 162 1.99 -6.02 -1.27
CA GLN A 162 2.34 -6.33 -2.66
C GLN A 162 3.85 -6.56 -2.75
N GLY A 163 4.28 -7.46 -3.61
CA GLY A 163 5.71 -7.60 -3.91
C GLY A 163 6.28 -6.33 -4.55
N VAL A 164 7.58 -6.24 -4.69
CA VAL A 164 8.28 -5.07 -5.24
C VAL A 164 8.65 -5.25 -6.71
N SER A 165 8.93 -6.47 -7.13
CA SER A 165 9.50 -6.81 -8.44
C SER A 165 8.67 -6.37 -9.65
N TRP A 166 7.36 -6.16 -9.49
CA TRP A 166 6.46 -5.71 -10.55
C TRP A 166 6.50 -4.19 -10.78
N VAL A 167 6.96 -3.40 -9.80
CA VAL A 167 6.81 -1.93 -9.80
C VAL A 167 7.67 -1.29 -10.87
N LYS A 168 8.99 -1.55 -10.85
CA LYS A 168 9.92 -0.95 -11.81
C LYS A 168 9.59 -1.29 -13.26
N PRO A 169 9.32 -2.55 -13.65
CA PRO A 169 8.87 -2.87 -15.01
C PRO A 169 7.57 -2.16 -15.41
N THR A 170 6.64 -1.96 -14.48
CA THR A 170 5.40 -1.23 -14.74
C THR A 170 5.67 0.25 -15.00
N LEU A 171 6.51 0.88 -14.18
CA LEU A 171 6.92 2.27 -14.38
C LEU A 171 7.66 2.46 -15.70
N ASP A 172 8.59 1.58 -16.04
CA ASP A 172 9.32 1.62 -17.32
C ASP A 172 8.38 1.51 -18.53
N ARG A 173 7.36 0.69 -18.42
CA ARG A 173 6.33 0.56 -19.45
C ARG A 173 5.50 1.85 -19.59
N MET A 174 5.08 2.43 -18.48
CA MET A 174 4.35 3.70 -18.49
C MET A 174 5.20 4.84 -19.06
N ASP A 175 6.48 4.93 -18.67
CA ASP A 175 7.43 5.91 -19.20
C ASP A 175 7.68 5.71 -20.70
N THR A 176 7.73 4.46 -21.16
CA THR A 176 7.85 4.16 -22.60
C THR A 176 6.65 4.71 -23.38
N PHE A 177 5.44 4.50 -22.89
CA PHE A 177 4.23 5.03 -23.53
C PHE A 177 4.21 6.56 -23.47
N TRP A 178 4.58 7.15 -22.33
CA TRP A 178 4.69 8.59 -22.18
C TRP A 178 5.70 9.20 -23.16
N ASN A 179 6.90 8.61 -23.27
CA ASN A 179 7.94 9.05 -24.22
C ASN A 179 7.47 8.96 -25.68
N GLN A 180 6.81 7.85 -26.06
CA GLN A 180 6.25 7.70 -27.41
C GLN A 180 5.19 8.76 -27.69
N MET A 181 4.26 8.95 -26.75
CA MET A 181 3.19 9.94 -26.88
C MET A 181 3.76 11.35 -26.99
N THR A 182 4.73 11.72 -26.15
CA THR A 182 5.38 13.03 -26.15
C THR A 182 6.14 13.29 -27.46
N SER A 183 6.82 12.29 -28.01
CA SER A 183 7.66 12.46 -29.22
C SER A 183 6.88 12.35 -30.52
N THR A 184 5.79 11.58 -30.57
CA THR A 184 5.08 11.27 -31.83
C THR A 184 3.59 11.68 -31.80
N GLY A 185 3.06 12.09 -30.65
CA GLY A 185 1.65 12.36 -30.41
C GLY A 185 0.78 11.10 -30.33
N ARG A 186 1.37 9.91 -30.38
CA ARG A 186 0.61 8.66 -30.42
C ARG A 186 1.39 7.43 -29.95
N VAL A 187 0.65 6.42 -29.50
CA VAL A 187 1.15 5.06 -29.28
C VAL A 187 0.28 4.13 -30.13
N GLY A 188 0.85 3.55 -31.19
CA GLY A 188 0.08 2.83 -32.20
C GLY A 188 -1.00 3.72 -32.82
N GLU A 189 -2.27 3.33 -32.71
CA GLU A 189 -3.43 4.08 -33.20
C GLU A 189 -4.00 5.07 -32.18
N LEU A 190 -3.55 5.00 -30.91
CA LEU A 190 -4.00 5.89 -29.84
C LEU A 190 -3.23 7.20 -29.93
N GLY A 191 -3.95 8.31 -30.02
CA GLY A 191 -3.39 9.67 -29.97
C GLY A 191 -3.91 10.43 -28.77
N MET A 192 -3.11 11.39 -28.28
CA MET A 192 -3.49 12.32 -27.22
C MET A 192 -3.08 13.74 -27.64
N THR A 193 -3.84 14.73 -27.20
CA THR A 193 -3.43 16.13 -27.35
C THR A 193 -2.40 16.49 -26.26
N ALA A 194 -1.69 17.60 -26.47
CA ALA A 194 -0.71 18.08 -25.47
C ALA A 194 -1.37 18.33 -24.09
N GLU A 195 -2.62 18.80 -24.09
CA GLU A 195 -3.39 19.09 -22.88
C GLU A 195 -3.81 17.83 -22.11
N GLN A 196 -3.85 16.68 -22.79
CA GLN A 196 -4.17 15.39 -22.19
C GLN A 196 -2.92 14.68 -21.62
N MET A 197 -1.73 15.19 -21.96
CA MET A 197 -0.47 14.60 -21.52
C MET A 197 -0.13 15.04 -20.10
N LEU A 198 0.39 14.09 -19.31
CA LEU A 198 1.01 14.42 -18.03
C LEU A 198 2.27 15.27 -18.27
N PRO A 199 2.47 16.37 -17.52
CA PRO A 199 3.67 17.21 -17.64
C PRO A 199 4.98 16.48 -17.32
N GLN A 200 4.95 15.52 -16.40
CA GLN A 200 6.10 14.74 -15.97
C GLN A 200 5.92 13.26 -16.36
N LYS A 201 7.02 12.49 -16.31
CA LYS A 201 6.96 11.05 -16.52
C LYS A 201 6.19 10.36 -15.40
N PRO A 202 5.49 9.25 -15.69
CA PRO A 202 4.85 8.44 -14.65
C PRO A 202 5.76 8.03 -13.51
N SER A 203 7.02 7.67 -13.79
CA SER A 203 8.00 7.34 -12.77
C SER A 203 8.36 8.51 -11.84
N ASP A 204 8.32 9.76 -12.32
CA ASP A 204 8.60 10.95 -11.50
C ASP A 204 7.50 11.14 -10.44
N TYR A 205 6.22 10.95 -10.81
CA TYR A 205 5.11 10.97 -9.84
C TYR A 205 5.23 9.85 -8.82
N PHE A 206 5.63 8.64 -9.26
CA PHE A 206 5.88 7.56 -8.31
C PHE A 206 6.95 7.97 -7.29
N GLN A 207 8.08 8.49 -7.76
CA GLN A 207 9.18 8.90 -6.88
C GLN A 207 8.81 10.06 -5.94
N GLN A 208 7.84 10.87 -6.28
CA GLN A 208 7.40 11.99 -5.43
C GLN A 208 6.33 11.55 -4.42
N ASN A 209 5.38 10.70 -4.83
CA ASN A 209 4.12 10.50 -4.14
C ASN A 209 3.87 9.08 -3.63
N CYS A 210 4.60 8.06 -4.10
CA CYS A 210 4.24 6.66 -3.88
C CYS A 210 5.30 5.88 -3.08
N TRP A 211 4.83 4.94 -2.27
CA TRP A 211 5.65 3.96 -1.54
C TRP A 211 5.02 2.57 -1.62
N ILE A 212 5.86 1.55 -1.46
CA ILE A 212 5.44 0.15 -1.42
C ILE A 212 5.70 -0.41 -0.03
N GLY A 213 4.67 -0.90 0.63
CA GLY A 213 4.76 -1.73 1.82
C GLY A 213 4.92 -3.19 1.41
N ALA A 214 6.16 -3.66 1.38
CA ALA A 214 6.49 -5.01 0.98
C ALA A 214 6.39 -5.97 2.16
N SER A 215 5.40 -6.86 2.16
CA SER A 215 5.32 -7.93 3.15
C SER A 215 6.39 -8.99 2.88
N PHE A 216 7.25 -9.22 3.86
CA PHE A 216 8.32 -10.24 3.85
C PHE A 216 8.96 -10.46 2.47
N PRO A 217 9.60 -9.42 1.88
CA PRO A 217 10.21 -9.54 0.57
C PRO A 217 11.24 -10.67 0.53
N ALA A 218 11.22 -11.44 -0.55
CA ALA A 218 12.14 -12.56 -0.77
C ALA A 218 13.56 -12.07 -1.13
N PRO A 219 14.59 -12.92 -1.07
CA PRO A 219 15.94 -12.58 -1.55
C PRO A 219 15.96 -12.06 -3.00
N SER A 220 15.10 -12.59 -3.85
CA SER A 220 14.91 -12.14 -5.24
C SER A 220 14.39 -10.69 -5.34
N ASP A 221 13.67 -10.20 -4.35
CA ASP A 221 13.18 -8.82 -4.30
C ASP A 221 14.26 -7.81 -3.91
N ALA A 222 15.37 -8.25 -3.32
CA ALA A 222 16.44 -7.36 -2.84
C ALA A 222 17.01 -6.46 -3.96
N GLN A 223 17.16 -7.01 -5.17
CA GLN A 223 17.58 -6.23 -6.33
C GLN A 223 16.48 -5.27 -6.79
N ALA A 224 15.23 -5.73 -6.85
CA ALA A 224 14.10 -4.89 -7.25
C ALA A 224 13.91 -3.68 -6.31
N ILE A 225 14.14 -3.86 -5.01
CA ILE A 225 14.12 -2.75 -4.02
C ILE A 225 15.18 -1.71 -4.36
N ARG A 226 16.42 -2.14 -4.67
CA ARG A 226 17.50 -1.22 -5.06
C ARG A 226 17.23 -0.49 -6.37
N GLU A 227 16.69 -1.20 -7.36
CA GLU A 227 16.35 -0.62 -8.68
C GLU A 227 15.20 0.38 -8.59
N LEU A 228 14.24 0.15 -7.70
CA LEU A 228 13.11 1.06 -7.47
C LEU A 228 13.54 2.31 -6.67
N GLY A 229 14.46 2.13 -5.73
CA GLY A 229 14.88 3.10 -4.74
C GLY A 229 14.54 2.62 -3.33
N VAL A 230 15.58 2.45 -2.50
CA VAL A 230 15.44 1.95 -1.12
C VAL A 230 14.55 2.84 -0.25
N ASP A 231 14.45 4.12 -0.57
CA ASP A 231 13.62 5.12 0.12
C ASP A 231 12.13 5.04 -0.26
N ARG A 232 11.76 4.18 -1.22
CA ARG A 232 10.38 3.95 -1.68
C ARG A 232 9.78 2.67 -1.16
N VAL A 233 10.52 1.88 -0.39
CA VAL A 233 10.06 0.57 0.09
C VAL A 233 10.06 0.53 1.62
N MET A 234 9.00 -0.01 2.19
CA MET A 234 8.84 -0.26 3.61
C MET A 234 8.63 -1.76 3.81
N TRP A 235 9.42 -2.35 4.69
CA TRP A 235 9.29 -3.75 5.05
C TRP A 235 8.12 -3.98 6.02
N GLY A 236 7.44 -5.12 5.87
CA GLY A 236 6.42 -5.59 6.80
C GLY A 236 6.57 -7.08 7.11
N SER A 237 6.25 -7.48 8.35
CA SER A 237 6.31 -8.88 8.78
C SER A 237 5.08 -9.70 8.37
N ASP A 238 4.00 -9.01 8.05
CA ASP A 238 2.68 -9.57 7.82
C ASP A 238 2.07 -10.31 9.03
N TYR A 239 2.51 -9.94 10.22
CA TYR A 239 1.96 -10.52 11.45
C TYR A 239 0.49 -10.08 11.65
N PRO A 240 -0.43 -10.98 12.03
CA PRO A 240 -0.24 -12.37 12.49
C PRO A 240 -0.59 -13.44 11.43
N HIS A 241 -0.42 -13.17 10.16
CA HIS A 241 -0.69 -14.16 9.10
C HIS A 241 0.27 -15.36 9.18
N ASP A 242 -0.22 -16.56 8.87
CA ASP A 242 0.56 -17.80 8.90
C ASP A 242 1.70 -17.79 7.89
N GLU A 243 1.55 -17.07 6.76
CA GLU A 243 2.59 -16.87 5.75
C GLU A 243 3.62 -15.80 6.12
N GLY A 244 3.40 -15.06 7.21
CA GLY A 244 4.31 -14.00 7.67
C GLY A 244 5.63 -14.52 8.24
N THR A 245 6.45 -13.60 8.74
CA THR A 245 7.81 -13.95 9.21
C THR A 245 7.87 -14.47 10.64
N TYR A 246 6.81 -14.32 11.44
CA TYR A 246 6.79 -14.76 12.82
C TYR A 246 6.79 -16.30 12.92
N PRO A 247 7.54 -16.90 13.88
CA PRO A 247 8.40 -16.27 14.88
C PRO A 247 9.84 -15.99 14.41
N HIS A 248 10.19 -16.22 13.16
CA HIS A 248 11.55 -16.21 12.62
C HIS A 248 11.87 -14.91 11.85
N THR A 249 11.38 -13.76 12.35
CA THR A 249 11.53 -12.46 11.67
C THR A 249 13.01 -12.08 11.45
N LYS A 250 13.90 -12.31 12.43
CA LYS A 250 15.33 -12.01 12.29
C LYS A 250 15.98 -12.82 11.17
N GLU A 251 15.63 -14.11 11.09
CA GLU A 251 16.12 -15.01 10.04
C GLU A 251 15.59 -14.61 8.67
N ALA A 252 14.32 -14.20 8.57
CA ALA A 252 13.75 -13.71 7.32
C ALA A 252 14.47 -12.44 6.84
N LEU A 253 14.74 -11.50 7.73
CA LEU A 253 15.51 -10.29 7.42
C LEU A 253 16.93 -10.61 6.95
N ARG A 254 17.63 -11.51 7.63
CA ARG A 254 18.96 -11.98 7.22
C ARG A 254 18.94 -12.69 5.87
N ASN A 255 17.90 -13.48 5.60
CA ASN A 255 17.74 -14.17 4.32
C ASN A 255 17.66 -13.19 3.14
N THR A 256 16.96 -12.06 3.32
CA THR A 256 16.73 -11.08 2.25
C THR A 256 17.81 -9.99 2.19
N PHE A 257 18.28 -9.52 3.34
CA PHE A 257 19.08 -8.28 3.42
C PHE A 257 20.53 -8.49 3.84
N ALA A 258 21.02 -9.72 3.92
CA ALA A 258 22.45 -9.95 4.25
C ALA A 258 23.37 -9.20 3.31
N GLY A 259 24.41 -8.58 3.88
CA GLY A 259 25.39 -7.78 3.11
C GLY A 259 24.91 -6.39 2.69
N TRP A 260 23.70 -5.96 3.11
CA TRP A 260 23.27 -4.59 2.91
C TRP A 260 24.00 -3.64 3.86
N ASN A 261 24.24 -2.40 3.43
CA ASN A 261 24.78 -1.37 4.30
C ASN A 261 23.76 -0.90 5.34
N GLU A 262 24.22 -0.31 6.42
CA GLU A 262 23.39 0.15 7.52
C GLU A 262 22.33 1.18 7.09
N GLN A 263 22.69 2.14 6.24
CA GLN A 263 21.78 3.19 5.79
C GLN A 263 20.57 2.61 5.06
N ASP A 264 20.79 1.70 4.12
CA ASP A 264 19.73 1.06 3.35
C ASP A 264 18.85 0.18 4.25
N LEU A 265 19.47 -0.58 5.19
CA LEU A 265 18.71 -1.37 6.17
C LEU A 265 17.79 -0.49 7.01
N ARG A 266 18.31 0.59 7.60
CA ARG A 266 17.50 1.50 8.40
C ARG A 266 16.36 2.14 7.58
N SER A 267 16.64 2.50 6.33
CA SER A 267 15.62 3.06 5.43
C SER A 267 14.45 2.10 5.23
N VAL A 268 14.73 0.88 4.76
CA VAL A 268 13.68 -0.09 4.41
C VAL A 268 12.96 -0.64 5.66
N LEU A 269 13.70 -0.88 6.76
CA LEU A 269 13.17 -1.56 7.94
C LEU A 269 12.47 -0.63 8.95
N GLY A 270 12.57 0.70 8.80
CA GLY A 270 11.94 1.60 9.75
C GLY A 270 11.80 3.05 9.32
N HIS A 271 12.87 3.70 8.84
CA HIS A 271 12.87 5.14 8.61
C HIS A 271 11.85 5.57 7.55
N ASN A 272 11.67 4.79 6.47
CA ASN A 272 10.68 5.12 5.45
C ASN A 272 9.26 5.09 6.01
N ALA A 273 8.93 4.07 6.80
CA ALA A 273 7.62 3.97 7.44
C ALA A 273 7.41 5.11 8.44
N ALA A 274 8.41 5.41 9.25
CA ALA A 274 8.35 6.53 10.20
C ALA A 274 8.16 7.87 9.49
N HIS A 275 8.89 8.12 8.39
CA HIS A 275 8.74 9.33 7.58
C HIS A 275 7.35 9.44 6.96
N VAL A 276 6.86 8.36 6.34
CA VAL A 276 5.58 8.38 5.63
C VAL A 276 4.42 8.53 6.58
N TYR A 277 4.41 7.74 7.66
CA TYR A 277 3.32 7.72 8.65
C TYR A 277 3.54 8.68 9.83
N GLN A 278 4.56 9.52 9.77
CA GLN A 278 4.87 10.56 10.78
C GLN A 278 5.07 9.98 12.20
N MET A 279 5.73 8.82 12.28
CA MET A 279 6.07 8.21 13.57
C MET A 279 7.38 8.79 14.11
N ASP A 280 7.43 8.98 15.42
CA ASP A 280 8.61 9.51 16.09
C ASP A 280 9.65 8.41 16.34
N LEU A 281 10.80 8.51 15.67
CA LEU A 281 11.90 7.56 15.82
C LEU A 281 12.52 7.58 17.22
N ASP A 282 12.53 8.71 17.90
CA ASP A 282 13.09 8.79 19.26
C ASP A 282 12.22 8.00 20.26
N THR A 283 10.91 7.97 20.06
CA THR A 283 9.99 7.12 20.83
C THR A 283 10.17 5.64 20.52
N LEU A 284 10.52 5.28 19.29
CA LEU A 284 10.66 3.88 18.85
C LEU A 284 12.05 3.30 19.10
N ALA A 285 13.10 4.12 19.16
CA ALA A 285 14.49 3.67 19.29
C ALA A 285 14.74 2.74 20.49
N PRO A 286 14.26 3.04 21.72
CA PRO A 286 14.50 2.17 22.86
C PRO A 286 13.86 0.77 22.70
N LEU A 287 12.71 0.70 21.99
CA LEU A 287 12.04 -0.57 21.72
C LEU A 287 12.80 -1.38 20.65
N ALA A 288 13.31 -0.68 19.63
CA ALA A 288 14.13 -1.30 18.60
C ALA A 288 15.45 -1.85 19.18
N GLU A 289 16.10 -1.13 20.10
CA GLU A 289 17.28 -1.57 20.80
C GLU A 289 17.00 -2.80 21.71
N GLN A 290 15.86 -2.82 22.36
CA GLN A 290 15.51 -3.90 23.28
C GLN A 290 15.08 -5.19 22.55
N HIS A 291 14.35 -5.08 21.45
CA HIS A 291 13.64 -6.20 20.83
C HIS A 291 14.08 -6.48 19.39
N GLY A 292 14.62 -5.50 18.71
CA GLY A 292 15.05 -5.59 17.30
C GLY A 292 16.35 -6.38 17.14
N PRO A 293 16.67 -6.78 15.90
CA PRO A 293 18.02 -7.27 15.57
C PRO A 293 19.02 -6.10 15.49
N THR A 294 20.28 -6.39 15.78
CA THR A 294 21.34 -5.43 15.48
C THR A 294 21.66 -5.39 13.98
N ILE A 295 22.32 -4.32 13.53
CA ILE A 295 22.75 -4.21 12.14
C ILE A 295 23.74 -5.33 11.79
N GLU A 296 24.69 -5.63 12.71
CA GLU A 296 25.68 -6.69 12.53
C GLU A 296 25.01 -8.06 12.38
N GLU A 297 23.95 -8.35 13.15
CA GLU A 297 23.18 -9.57 13.01
C GLU A 297 22.53 -9.65 11.62
N LEU A 298 21.92 -8.57 11.13
CA LEU A 298 21.23 -8.54 9.84
C LEU A 298 22.17 -8.65 8.64
N GLN A 299 23.41 -8.17 8.78
CA GLN A 299 24.41 -8.24 7.72
C GLN A 299 24.97 -9.65 7.52
N GLN A 300 24.78 -10.53 8.51
CA GLN A 300 25.26 -11.93 8.39
C GLN A 300 24.27 -12.77 7.57
N PRO A 301 24.75 -13.50 6.56
CA PRO A 301 23.89 -14.37 5.78
C PRO A 301 23.25 -15.46 6.63
N LEU A 302 22.06 -15.89 6.25
CA LEU A 302 21.40 -17.04 6.86
C LEU A 302 22.16 -18.31 6.44
N THR A 303 22.54 -19.16 7.40
CA THR A 303 23.31 -20.38 7.15
C THR A 303 22.43 -21.63 7.00
N SER A 304 21.23 -21.59 7.54
CA SER A 304 20.24 -22.67 7.41
C SER A 304 18.83 -22.07 7.60
N MET A 305 17.85 -22.65 6.93
CA MET A 305 16.45 -22.29 7.18
C MET A 305 16.02 -22.74 8.57
N PRO A 306 15.19 -21.94 9.27
CA PRO A 306 14.62 -22.34 10.55
C PRO A 306 13.74 -23.58 10.39
N ASP A 307 13.71 -24.43 11.43
CA ASP A 307 12.73 -25.50 11.52
C ASP A 307 11.31 -24.89 11.55
N ASN A 308 10.39 -25.47 10.79
CA ASN A 308 9.01 -24.94 10.65
C ASN A 308 8.93 -23.51 10.10
N ALA A 309 9.85 -23.13 9.22
CA ALA A 309 9.80 -21.86 8.53
C ALA A 309 8.46 -21.69 7.78
N SER A 310 7.89 -20.48 7.85
CA SER A 310 6.67 -20.12 7.13
C SER A 310 6.91 -20.04 5.61
N PRO A 311 5.84 -19.95 4.79
CA PRO A 311 5.97 -19.68 3.36
C PRO A 311 6.77 -18.42 3.00
N ALA A 312 6.96 -17.47 3.93
CA ALA A 312 7.83 -16.31 3.75
C ALA A 312 9.26 -16.68 3.34
N PHE A 313 9.77 -17.84 3.77
CA PHE A 313 11.11 -18.32 3.45
C PHE A 313 11.21 -19.10 2.13
N THR A 314 10.08 -19.50 1.56
CA THR A 314 10.04 -20.33 0.33
C THR A 314 9.79 -19.51 -0.93
N ARG A 315 9.54 -18.21 -0.78
CA ARG A 315 9.44 -17.27 -1.90
C ARG A 315 10.85 -16.94 -2.38
N GLY A 316 11.23 -17.44 -3.55
CA GLY A 316 12.58 -17.26 -4.09
C GLY A 316 12.55 -17.04 -5.58
#